data_73f898a910d6c10b39eb3c84cb6aa3b2
#
_entry.id   73f898a910d6c10b39eb3c84cb6aa3b2
#
_cell.length_a   1.000
_cell.length_b   1.000
_cell.length_c   1.000
_cell.angle_alpha   90.00
_cell.angle_beta   90.00
_cell.angle_gamma   90.00
#
_symmetry.space_group_name_H-M   'P 1'
#
loop_
_entity.id
_entity.type
_entity.pdbx_description
1 polymer ?
#
loop_
_entity_poly.entity_id
_entity_poly.type
_entity_poly.pdbx_seq_one_letter_code
_entity_poly.pdbx_strand_id
1 'polypeptide(L)' 'METRLHAQEKVMARLQKKLVHEGDYVAEVEVHLIEADEGWSPYLTLQDAEKLDEVREALRRGDVSEAAKLARVFHLTPV' A
#
# COMPACT_ATOMS: atom_id res chain seq x y z
N MET A 1 30.96 17.02 4.20
CA MET A 1 30.32 16.71 4.20
C MET A 1 29.84 16.03 4.58
N GLU A 2 29.47 15.80 4.81
CA GLU A 2 28.91 15.11 5.03
C GLU A 2 28.00 14.92 5.47
N THR A 3 27.64 15.28 5.69
CA THR A 3 26.66 15.11 6.15
C THR A 3 25.91 14.41 5.80
N ARG A 4 25.68 14.08 5.40
CA ARG A 4 24.90 13.28 5.06
C ARG A 4 24.81 12.24 5.60
N LEU A 5 25.07 12.07 6.20
CA LEU A 5 25.06 11.09 6.79
C LEU A 5 24.07 10.70 7.55
N HIS A 6 23.59 11.17 7.65
CA HIS A 6 22.79 11.09 8.24
C HIS A 6 21.74 10.60 8.40
N ALA A 7 21.76 10.76 8.74
CA ALA A 7 20.42 10.72 9.18
C ALA A 7 19.58 9.78 8.45
N GLN A 8 19.71 9.88 7.25
CA GLN A 8 18.92 9.08 6.37
C GLN A 8 19.12 7.62 6.60
N GLU A 9 20.20 7.28 7.17
CA GLU A 9 20.43 5.88 7.35
C GLU A 9 19.50 5.28 8.38
N LYS A 10 18.78 6.11 9.08
CA LYS A 10 17.85 5.61 10.07
C LYS A 10 16.45 5.41 9.55
N VAL A 11 16.24 5.65 8.28
CA VAL A 11 14.94 5.50 7.67
C VAL A 11 14.98 4.32 6.71
N MET A 12 14.10 3.38 6.90
CA MET A 12 14.04 2.18 6.09
C MET A 12 12.69 2.04 5.46
N ALA A 13 12.68 1.57 4.22
CA ALA A 13 11.44 1.27 3.54
C ALA A 13 11.41 -0.20 3.23
N ARG A 14 10.28 -0.84 3.46
CA ARG A 14 10.12 -2.22 3.07
C ARG A 14 8.78 -2.41 2.40
N LEU A 15 8.74 -3.37 1.49
CA LEU A 15 7.51 -3.70 0.80
C LEU A 15 6.60 -4.48 1.72
N GLN A 16 5.35 -4.15 1.67
CA GLN A 16 4.33 -4.87 2.41
C GLN A 16 3.09 -4.96 1.56
N LYS A 17 2.36 -6.04 1.68
CA LYS A 17 1.11 -6.21 0.97
C LYS A 17 -0.03 -5.88 1.90
N LYS A 18 -0.87 -4.96 1.45
CA LYS A 18 -2.07 -4.59 2.18
C LYS A 18 -3.26 -5.14 1.45
N LEU A 19 -4.22 -5.62 2.20
CA LEU A 19 -5.45 -6.15 1.62
C LEU A 19 -6.56 -5.12 1.70
N VAL A 20 -7.23 -4.92 0.58
CA VAL A 20 -8.39 -4.05 0.49
C VAL A 20 -9.58 -4.93 0.14
N HIS A 21 -10.55 -4.98 1.02
CA HIS A 21 -11.72 -5.83 0.83
C HIS A 21 -12.93 -4.95 0.56
N GLU A 22 -13.55 -5.16 -0.59
CA GLU A 22 -14.77 -4.46 -0.96
C GLU A 22 -15.72 -5.45 -1.61
N GLY A 23 -16.87 -5.67 -0.99
CA GLY A 23 -17.85 -6.60 -1.53
C GLY A 23 -17.26 -7.99 -1.67
N ASP A 24 -17.34 -8.52 -2.87
CA ASP A 24 -16.86 -9.87 -3.17
C ASP A 24 -15.42 -9.90 -3.64
N TYR A 25 -14.71 -8.79 -3.52
CA TYR A 25 -13.36 -8.71 -4.03
C TYR A 25 -12.38 -8.37 -2.94
N VAL A 26 -11.16 -8.90 -3.09
CA VAL A 26 -10.03 -8.52 -2.26
C VAL A 26 -8.90 -8.13 -3.20
N ALA A 27 -8.28 -7.01 -2.92
CA ALA A 27 -7.11 -6.58 -3.68
C ALA A 27 -5.89 -6.63 -2.79
N GLU A 28 -4.82 -7.20 -3.31
CA GLU A 28 -3.53 -7.24 -2.65
C GLU A 28 -2.70 -6.11 -3.24
N VAL A 29 -2.43 -5.09 -2.45
CA VAL A 29 -1.77 -3.88 -2.90
C VAL A 29 -0.38 -3.80 -2.27
N GLU A 30 0.63 -3.71 -3.11
CA GLU A 30 2.00 -3.53 -2.59
C GLU A 30 2.22 -2.09 -2.22
N VAL A 31 2.68 -1.87 -1.01
CA VAL A 31 2.96 -0.53 -0.51
C VAL A 31 4.33 -0.53 0.14
N HIS A 32 4.89 0.66 0.28
CA HIS A 32 6.14 0.85 0.99
C HIS A 32 5.83 1.33 2.39
N LEU A 33 6.27 0.57 3.36
CA LEU A 33 6.11 0.95 4.76
C LEU A 33 7.39 1.61 5.20
N ILE A 34 7.30 2.85 5.60
CA ILE A 34 8.45 3.63 6.00
C ILE A 34 8.62 3.51 7.50
N GLU A 35 9.78 3.05 7.92
CA GLU A 35 10.11 2.90 9.32
C GLU A 35 11.30 3.78 9.66
N ALA A 36 11.18 4.52 10.73
CA ALA A 36 12.27 5.33 11.23
C ALA A 36 12.82 4.72 12.50
N ASP A 37 14.07 5.03 12.76
CA ASP A 37 14.80 4.42 13.86
C ASP A 37 14.50 5.03 15.21
N GLU A 38 13.61 5.95 15.30
CA GLU A 38 13.43 6.73 16.49
C GLU A 38 12.16 6.46 17.24
N GLY A 39 11.62 5.29 17.06
CA GLY A 39 10.43 4.93 17.78
C GLY A 39 9.15 5.44 17.17
N TRP A 40 9.21 6.06 16.04
CA TRP A 40 8.01 6.50 15.33
C TRP A 40 7.28 5.30 14.75
N SER A 41 5.98 5.38 14.75
CA SER A 41 5.19 4.34 14.11
C SER A 41 5.47 4.32 12.61
N PRO A 42 5.52 3.14 12.01
CA PRO A 42 5.66 3.07 10.56
C PRO A 42 4.51 3.77 9.85
N TYR A 43 4.78 4.31 8.68
CA TYR A 43 3.75 5.01 7.93
C TYR A 43 3.90 4.75 6.43
N LEU A 44 2.83 5.01 5.70
CA LEU A 44 2.82 4.86 4.25
C LEU A 44 3.19 6.18 3.60
N THR A 45 3.78 6.10 2.40
CA THR A 45 3.96 7.31 1.60
C THR A 45 2.61 7.81 1.13
N LEU A 46 2.55 9.09 0.80
CA LEU A 46 1.33 9.66 0.26
C LEU A 46 0.90 8.96 -1.02
N GLN A 47 1.87 8.65 -1.87
CA GLN A 47 1.58 7.95 -3.11
C GLN A 47 0.94 6.60 -2.87
N ASP A 48 1.43 5.86 -1.89
CA ASP A 48 0.87 4.55 -1.59
C ASP A 48 -0.48 4.66 -0.91
N ALA A 49 -0.69 5.68 -0.10
CA ALA A 49 -1.99 5.91 0.50
C ALA A 49 -3.02 6.22 -0.59
N GLU A 50 -2.63 7.02 -1.57
CA GLU A 50 -3.51 7.32 -2.71
C GLU A 50 -3.80 6.09 -3.54
N LYS A 51 -2.79 5.25 -3.72
CA LYS A 51 -2.95 4.00 -4.46
C LYS A 51 -3.98 3.10 -3.79
N LEU A 52 -3.92 2.99 -2.47
CA LEU A 52 -4.91 2.21 -1.73
C LEU A 52 -6.31 2.77 -1.92
N ASP A 53 -6.44 4.09 -1.88
CA ASP A 53 -7.73 4.73 -2.08
C ASP A 53 -8.27 4.49 -3.48
N GLU A 54 -7.41 4.56 -4.49
CA GLU A 54 -7.83 4.32 -5.86
C GLU A 54 -8.31 2.90 -6.07
N VAL A 55 -7.60 1.94 -5.47
CA VAL A 55 -8.01 0.55 -5.57
C VAL A 55 -9.36 0.36 -4.90
N ARG A 56 -9.52 0.94 -3.71
CA ARG A 56 -10.78 0.81 -2.98
C ARG A 56 -11.94 1.40 -3.77
N GLU A 57 -11.74 2.58 -4.34
CA GLU A 57 -12.79 3.21 -5.11
C GLU A 57 -13.13 2.44 -6.37
N ALA A 58 -12.13 1.91 -7.04
CA ALA A 58 -12.36 1.11 -8.23
C ALA A 58 -13.20 -0.12 -7.90
N LEU A 59 -12.86 -0.81 -6.82
CA LEU A 59 -13.62 -2.00 -6.42
C LEU A 59 -15.02 -1.64 -5.98
N ARG A 60 -15.18 -0.48 -5.35
CA ARG A 60 -16.49 -0.02 -4.91
C ARG A 60 -17.41 0.23 -6.10
N ARG A 61 -16.86 0.72 -7.21
CA ARG A 61 -17.60 0.92 -8.44
C ARG A 61 -17.81 -0.36 -9.24
N GLY A 62 -17.18 -1.45 -8.81
CA GLY A 62 -17.18 -2.69 -9.58
C GLY A 62 -16.22 -2.67 -10.75
N ASP A 63 -15.28 -1.74 -10.75
CA ASP A 63 -14.32 -1.59 -11.84
C ASP A 63 -13.07 -2.41 -11.55
N VAL A 64 -13.20 -3.72 -11.73
CA VAL A 64 -12.13 -4.66 -11.41
C VAL A 64 -10.92 -4.42 -12.31
N SER A 65 -11.17 -4.09 -13.56
CA SER A 65 -10.06 -3.91 -14.50
C SER A 65 -9.20 -2.70 -14.10
N GLU A 66 -9.81 -1.64 -13.58
CA GLU A 66 -9.05 -0.51 -13.11
C GLU A 66 -8.24 -0.86 -11.85
N ALA A 67 -8.87 -1.57 -10.92
CA ALA A 67 -8.18 -2.00 -9.72
C ALA A 67 -7.02 -2.93 -10.05
N ALA A 68 -7.19 -3.77 -11.07
CA ALA A 68 -6.16 -4.74 -11.45
C ALA A 68 -4.91 -4.09 -12.04
N LYS A 69 -5.01 -2.83 -12.45
CA LYS A 69 -3.83 -2.11 -12.90
C LYS A 69 -2.91 -1.75 -11.77
N LEU A 70 -3.45 -1.65 -10.55
CA LEU A 70 -2.70 -1.20 -9.39
C LEU A 70 -2.48 -2.28 -8.37
N ALA A 71 -3.19 -3.39 -8.47
CA ALA A 71 -3.18 -4.39 -7.43
C ALA A 71 -3.52 -5.74 -8.02
N ARG A 72 -3.33 -6.76 -7.21
CA ARG A 72 -3.72 -8.10 -7.56
C ARG A 72 -5.10 -8.34 -6.98
N VAL A 73 -6.08 -8.55 -7.85
CA VAL A 73 -7.47 -8.61 -7.42
C VAL A 73 -7.96 -10.06 -7.46
N PHE A 74 -8.62 -10.44 -6.38
CA PHE A 74 -9.20 -11.78 -6.25
C PHE A 74 -10.69 -11.64 -6.04
N HIS A 75 -11.42 -12.56 -6.62
CA HIS A 75 -12.86 -12.66 -6.41
C HIS A 75 -13.10 -13.71 -5.33
N LEU A 76 -13.80 -13.33 -4.29
CA LEU A 76 -14.10 -14.24 -3.18
C LEU A 76 -15.34 -15.05 -3.51
N THR A 77 -15.25 -16.34 -3.25
CA THR A 77 -16.36 -17.25 -3.48
C THR A 77 -16.69 -17.94 -2.16
N PRO A 78 -17.94 -17.92 -1.72
CA PRO A 78 -18.30 -18.62 -0.50
C PRO A 78 -18.03 -20.12 -0.63
N VAL A 79 -17.69 -20.72 0.47
CA VAL A 79 -17.39 -22.14 0.51
C VAL A 79 -18.66 -22.97 0.58
#